data_9a88f1fc1bfd7b29b456fbea1c4d2235
#
_entry.id   9a88f1fc1bfd7b29b456fbea1c4d2235
#
_cell.length_a   1.000
_cell.length_b   1.000
_cell.length_c   1.000
_cell.angle_alpha   90.00
_cell.angle_beta   90.00
_cell.angle_gamma   90.00
#
_symmetry.space_group_name_H-M   'P 1'
#
loop_
_entity.id
_entity.type
_entity.pdbx_description
1 polymer ?
#
loop_
_entity_poly.entity_id
_entity_poly.type
_entity_poly.pdbx_seq_one_letter_code
_entity_poly.pdbx_strand_id
1 'polypeptide(L)'
;MRVLFHPEFPKDIRKFERDYQAISEGLVTRFRREIDEALEAIKLSPQGAGHFLQTGSKVVTAFRRRNLQAFPFFILYGITDDTIIVGSLIPSRTDPLTWLTRFDG
;
A
#
# COMPACT_ATOMS: atom_id res chain seq x y z
N MET A 1 -16.00 3.46 6.55
CA MET A 1 -15.31 2.15 6.57
C MET A 1 -14.21 2.14 7.62
N ARG A 2 -13.98 0.99 8.23
CA ARG A 2 -12.83 0.81 9.10
C ARG A 2 -11.57 0.67 8.26
N VAL A 3 -10.44 1.15 8.80
CA VAL A 3 -9.13 0.99 8.15
C VAL A 3 -8.22 0.27 9.12
N LEU A 4 -7.72 -0.88 8.70
CA LEU A 4 -6.75 -1.67 9.47
C LEU A 4 -5.44 -1.71 8.70
N PHE A 5 -4.33 -1.57 9.43
CA PHE A 5 -3.00 -1.64 8.85
C PHE A 5 -2.33 -2.93 9.30
N HIS A 6 -1.78 -3.67 8.34
CA HIS A 6 -0.94 -4.81 8.68
C HIS A 6 0.28 -4.33 9.47
N PRO A 7 0.70 -5.05 10.53
CA PRO A 7 1.84 -4.60 11.36
C PRO A 7 3.14 -4.39 10.62
N GLU A 8 3.32 -5.06 9.48
CA GLU A 8 4.52 -4.91 8.66
C GLU A 8 4.48 -3.69 7.75
N PHE A 9 3.33 -3.06 7.56
CA PHE A 9 3.22 -1.90 6.66
C PHE A 9 4.09 -0.72 7.10
N PRO A 10 4.08 -0.29 8.38
CA PRO A 10 4.99 0.77 8.82
C PRO A 10 6.46 0.40 8.69
N LYS A 11 6.78 -0.89 8.81
CA LYS A 11 8.15 -1.38 8.63
C LYS A 11 8.60 -1.26 7.18
N ASP A 12 7.69 -1.51 6.23
CA ASP A 12 7.98 -1.30 4.80
C ASP A 12 8.38 0.15 4.56
N ILE A 13 7.59 1.10 5.11
CA ILE A 13 7.87 2.53 4.95
C ILE A 13 9.26 2.87 5.48
N ARG A 14 9.59 2.42 6.70
CA ARG A 14 10.88 2.71 7.31
C ARG A 14 12.05 2.14 6.53
N LYS A 15 11.87 0.94 5.96
CA LYS A 15 12.90 0.30 5.15
C LYS A 15 13.27 1.16 3.93
N PHE A 16 12.28 1.63 3.21
CA PHE A 16 12.52 2.42 2.00
C PHE A 16 12.91 3.87 2.32
N GLU A 17 12.44 4.42 3.44
CA GLU A 17 12.89 5.73 3.90
C GLU A 17 14.39 5.78 4.14
N ARG A 18 14.97 4.71 4.68
CA ARG A 18 16.41 4.65 4.93
C ARG A 18 17.20 4.83 3.64
N ASP A 19 16.72 4.24 2.54
CA ASP A 19 17.38 4.36 1.24
C ASP A 19 17.35 5.81 0.76
N TYR A 20 16.22 6.49 0.90
CA TYR A 20 16.08 7.89 0.48
C TYR A 20 16.81 8.85 1.43
N GLN A 21 16.83 8.54 2.72
CA GLN A 21 17.54 9.36 3.70
C GLN A 21 19.03 9.42 3.43
N ALA A 22 19.62 8.35 2.89
CA ALA A 22 21.02 8.32 2.48
C ALA A 22 21.30 9.29 1.33
N ILE A 23 20.27 9.72 0.60
CA ILE A 23 20.41 10.64 -0.52
C ILE A 23 20.10 12.08 -0.08
N SER A 24 18.90 12.32 0.47
CA SER A 24 18.52 13.63 0.99
C SER A 24 17.29 13.56 1.88
N GLU A 25 17.20 14.47 2.86
CA GLU A 25 16.02 14.59 3.71
C GLU A 25 14.79 15.05 2.94
N GLY A 26 14.99 15.86 1.90
CA GLY A 26 13.89 16.32 1.05
C GLY A 26 13.17 15.18 0.35
N LEU A 27 13.93 14.15 -0.05
CA LEU A 27 13.32 12.95 -0.66
C LEU A 27 12.46 12.19 0.33
N VAL A 28 12.91 12.06 1.59
CA VAL A 28 12.11 11.40 2.63
C VAL A 28 10.80 12.14 2.86
N THR A 29 10.85 13.45 2.95
CA THR A 29 9.65 14.28 3.15
C THR A 29 8.65 14.10 2.01
N ARG A 30 9.13 14.12 0.76
CA ARG A 30 8.28 13.93 -0.41
C ARG A 30 7.70 12.51 -0.47
N PHE A 31 8.51 11.51 -0.15
CA PHE A 31 8.09 10.11 -0.12
C PHE A 31 6.95 9.92 0.87
N ARG A 32 7.11 10.42 2.10
CA ARG A 32 6.08 10.36 3.12
C ARG A 32 4.80 11.08 2.72
N ARG A 33 4.93 12.24 2.09
CA ARG A 33 3.78 13.00 1.61
C ARG A 33 2.98 12.20 0.59
N GLU A 34 3.65 11.54 -0.34
CA GLU A 34 2.95 10.74 -1.35
C GLU A 34 2.26 9.53 -0.75
N ILE A 35 2.87 8.90 0.27
CA ILE A 35 2.23 7.80 0.99
C ILE A 35 0.97 8.30 1.69
N ASP A 36 1.05 9.43 2.40
CA ASP A 36 -0.09 9.99 3.12
C ASP A 36 -1.22 10.38 2.17
N GLU A 37 -0.88 10.98 1.04
CA GLU A 37 -1.87 11.34 0.00
C GLU A 37 -2.54 10.09 -0.58
N ALA A 38 -1.77 9.04 -0.83
CA ALA A 38 -2.31 7.78 -1.33
C ALA A 38 -3.25 7.12 -0.31
N LEU A 39 -2.86 7.13 0.97
CA LEU A 39 -3.71 6.59 2.04
C LEU A 39 -5.00 7.38 2.17
N GLU A 40 -4.96 8.71 2.08
CA GLU A 40 -6.17 9.52 2.11
C GLU A 40 -7.09 9.23 0.92
N ALA A 41 -6.52 9.06 -0.28
CA ALA A 41 -7.29 8.70 -1.45
C ALA A 41 -7.99 7.34 -1.26
N ILE A 42 -7.28 6.37 -0.68
CA ILE A 42 -7.84 5.05 -0.40
C ILE A 42 -9.00 5.15 0.60
N LYS A 43 -8.84 5.95 1.66
CA LYS A 43 -9.88 6.13 2.66
C LYS A 43 -11.12 6.80 2.10
N LEU A 44 -10.95 7.78 1.22
CA LEU A 44 -12.05 8.54 0.62
C LEU A 44 -12.82 7.71 -0.40
N SER A 45 -12.13 6.92 -1.21
CA SER A 45 -12.75 6.14 -2.27
C SER A 45 -11.96 4.85 -2.50
N PRO A 46 -12.13 3.84 -1.64
CA PRO A 46 -11.32 2.63 -1.72
C PRO A 46 -11.47 1.87 -3.04
N GLN A 47 -12.65 1.95 -3.66
CA GLN A 47 -12.88 1.30 -4.95
C GLN A 47 -12.38 2.12 -6.13
N GLY A 48 -12.33 3.44 -6.00
CA GLY A 48 -11.89 4.33 -7.05
C GLY A 48 -10.42 4.72 -6.98
N ALA A 49 -9.79 4.57 -5.82
CA ALA A 49 -8.43 5.08 -5.59
C ALA A 49 -7.33 4.20 -6.19
N GLY A 50 -7.64 2.95 -6.53
CA GLY A 50 -6.63 2.02 -7.01
C GLY A 50 -7.14 1.08 -8.08
N HIS A 51 -6.20 0.32 -8.67
CA HIS A 51 -6.51 -0.65 -9.72
C HIS A 51 -6.84 -2.01 -9.10
N PHE A 52 -7.90 -2.63 -9.61
CA PHE A 52 -8.32 -3.95 -9.16
C PHE A 52 -7.29 -5.01 -9.52
N LEU A 53 -7.05 -5.93 -8.56
CA LEU A 53 -6.19 -7.10 -8.76
C LEU A 53 -7.01 -8.35 -8.53
N GLN A 54 -7.02 -9.25 -9.50
CA GLN A 54 -7.67 -10.53 -9.37
C GLN A 54 -6.66 -11.55 -8.83
N THR A 55 -6.90 -12.05 -7.64
CA THR A 55 -5.95 -12.91 -6.93
C THR A 55 -6.46 -14.30 -6.62
N GLY A 56 -7.78 -14.49 -6.65
CA GLY A 56 -8.39 -15.75 -6.24
C GLY A 56 -8.45 -15.97 -4.73
N SER A 57 -8.08 -14.98 -3.92
CA SER A 57 -8.17 -15.12 -2.46
C SER A 57 -9.61 -15.29 -2.01
N LYS A 58 -9.81 -16.16 -1.00
CA LYS A 58 -11.12 -16.39 -0.40
C LYS A 58 -11.37 -15.55 0.84
N VAL A 59 -10.30 -14.99 1.41
CA VAL A 59 -10.36 -14.19 2.65
C VAL A 59 -10.67 -12.72 2.31
N VAL A 60 -9.98 -12.18 1.33
CA VAL A 60 -10.20 -10.82 0.86
C VAL A 60 -10.68 -10.90 -0.58
N THR A 61 -11.88 -10.42 -0.83
CA THR A 61 -12.55 -10.58 -2.12
C THR A 61 -12.13 -9.52 -3.14
N ALA A 62 -11.60 -8.40 -2.68
CA ALA A 62 -11.17 -7.32 -3.57
C ALA A 62 -9.81 -6.79 -3.14
N PHE A 63 -8.80 -7.08 -3.96
CA PHE A 63 -7.46 -6.52 -3.82
C PHE A 63 -7.27 -5.39 -4.81
N ARG A 64 -6.59 -4.32 -4.38
CA ARG A 64 -6.30 -3.17 -5.22
C ARG A 64 -4.90 -2.67 -4.94
N ARG A 65 -4.33 -1.99 -5.94
CA ARG A 65 -3.05 -1.30 -5.80
C ARG A 65 -3.24 0.18 -6.09
N ARG A 66 -2.68 1.02 -5.23
CA ARG A 66 -2.61 2.46 -5.46
C ARG A 66 -1.16 2.85 -5.71
N ASN A 67 -0.84 3.25 -6.94
CA ASN A 67 0.51 3.67 -7.30
C ASN A 67 0.83 5.03 -6.69
N LEU A 68 2.06 5.20 -6.21
CA LEU A 68 2.59 6.53 -5.90
C LEU A 68 2.90 7.24 -7.23
N GLN A 69 2.94 8.58 -7.21
CA GLN A 69 3.09 9.35 -8.44
C GLN A 69 4.56 9.45 -8.88
N ALA A 70 5.44 9.94 -7.98
CA ALA A 70 6.83 10.20 -8.31
C ALA A 70 7.78 9.10 -7.85
N PHE A 71 7.35 8.24 -6.93
CA PHE A 71 8.17 7.16 -6.39
C PHE A 71 7.71 5.82 -6.93
N PRO A 72 8.66 4.89 -7.23
CA PRO A 72 8.33 3.61 -7.88
C PRO A 72 7.81 2.59 -6.88
N PHE A 73 6.70 2.88 -6.24
CA PHE A 73 6.04 2.02 -5.25
C PHE A 73 4.54 2.06 -5.44
N PHE A 74 3.88 1.05 -4.90
CA PHE A 74 2.43 1.07 -4.76
C PHE A 74 2.03 0.51 -3.39
N ILE A 75 0.85 0.92 -2.95
CA ILE A 75 0.22 0.40 -1.74
C ILE A 75 -0.73 -0.71 -2.15
N LEU A 76 -0.52 -1.92 -1.60
CA LEU A 76 -1.44 -3.03 -1.76
C LEU A 76 -2.44 -3.00 -0.62
N TYR A 77 -3.72 -2.97 -0.95
CA TYR A 77 -4.77 -2.99 0.04
C TYR A 77 -5.91 -3.89 -0.41
N GLY A 78 -6.69 -4.36 0.54
CA GLY A 78 -7.86 -5.18 0.28
C GLY A 78 -9.10 -4.54 0.87
N ILE A 79 -10.25 -4.91 0.32
CA ILE A 79 -11.54 -4.50 0.84
C ILE A 79 -12.30 -5.76 1.22
N THR A 80 -12.80 -5.83 2.43
CA THR A 80 -13.66 -6.91 2.89
C THR A 80 -14.78 -6.33 3.74
N ASP A 81 -16.03 -6.62 3.38
CA ASP A 81 -17.22 -6.04 4.00
C ASP A 81 -17.11 -4.51 4.03
N ASP A 82 -17.02 -3.92 5.21
CA ASP A 82 -16.87 -2.47 5.38
C ASP A 82 -15.49 -2.07 5.89
N THR A 83 -14.48 -2.94 5.68
CA THR A 83 -13.13 -2.73 6.19
C THR A 83 -12.14 -2.65 5.04
N ILE A 84 -11.24 -1.66 5.12
CA ILE A 84 -10.08 -1.54 4.25
C ILE A 84 -8.88 -2.09 5.02
N ILE A 85 -8.16 -3.03 4.42
CA ILE A 85 -6.95 -3.60 5.01
C ILE A 85 -5.76 -3.13 4.18
N VAL A 86 -4.92 -2.29 4.76
CA VAL A 86 -3.69 -1.82 4.11
C VAL A 86 -2.58 -2.82 4.45
N GLY A 87 -2.08 -3.50 3.44
CA GLY A 87 -1.17 -4.62 3.64
C GLY A 87 0.30 -4.31 3.47
N SER A 88 0.67 -3.64 2.40
CA SER A 88 2.08 -3.55 2.01
C SER A 88 2.39 -2.31 1.19
N LEU A 89 3.61 -1.81 1.34
CA LEU A 89 4.20 -0.86 0.39
C LEU A 89 5.22 -1.65 -0.43
N ILE A 90 5.01 -1.72 -1.73
CA ILE A 90 5.71 -2.66 -2.61
C ILE A 90 6.39 -1.90 -3.75
N PRO A 91 7.68 -2.20 -4.04
CA PRO A 91 8.32 -1.64 -5.24
C PRO A 91 7.55 -2.04 -6.50
N SER A 92 7.37 -1.09 -7.42
CA SER A 92 6.50 -1.26 -8.60
C SER A 92 6.88 -2.43 -9.51
N ARG A 93 8.14 -2.88 -9.45
CA ARG A 93 8.62 -3.99 -10.26
C ARG A 93 8.41 -5.36 -9.61
N THR A 94 7.92 -5.39 -8.36
CA THR A 94 7.70 -6.63 -7.64
C THR A 94 6.32 -7.19 -7.98
N ASP A 95 6.22 -8.51 -8.15
CA ASP A 95 4.95 -9.17 -8.33
C ASP A 95 4.12 -9.05 -7.04
N PRO A 96 2.95 -8.40 -7.08
CA PRO A 96 2.14 -8.22 -5.87
C PRO A 96 1.66 -9.53 -5.26
N LEU A 97 1.59 -10.62 -6.03
CA LEU A 97 1.12 -11.91 -5.53
C LEU A 97 2.03 -12.46 -4.43
N THR A 98 3.32 -12.11 -4.43
CA THR A 98 4.26 -12.55 -3.39
C THR A 98 3.93 -11.97 -2.01
N TRP A 99 3.11 -10.93 -1.93
CA TRP A 99 2.77 -10.23 -0.70
C TRP A 99 1.40 -10.59 -0.14
N LEU A 100 0.64 -11.41 -0.86
CA LEU A 100 -0.73 -11.76 -0.48
C LEU A 100 -0.80 -12.59 0.81
N THR A 101 0.28 -13.26 1.19
CA THR A 101 0.35 -14.04 2.42
C THR A 101 0.07 -13.20 3.67
N ARG A 102 0.30 -11.89 3.59
CA ARG A 102 -0.03 -10.99 4.69
C ARG A 102 -1.52 -10.90 4.97
N PHE A 103 -2.36 -11.16 3.98
CA PHE A 103 -3.81 -11.11 4.12
C PHE A 103 -4.40 -12.43 4.59
N ASP A 104 -3.68 -13.53 4.39
CA ASP A 104 -4.15 -14.87 4.71
C ASP A 104 -3.70 -15.34 6.10
N GLY A 105 -2.79 -14.65 6.70
CA GLY A 105 -2.26 -14.96 8.02
C GLY A 105 -2.81 -14.07 9.10
#